data_bae6c7755fe98659581250e47e942520
#
_entry.id   bae6c7755fe98659581250e47e942520
#
_cell.length_a   1.000
_cell.length_b   1.000
_cell.length_c   1.000
_cell.angle_alpha   90.00
_cell.angle_beta   90.00
_cell.angle_gamma   90.00
#
_symmetry.space_group_name_H-M   'P 1'
#
loop_
_entity.id
_entity.type
_entity.pdbx_description
1 polymer ?
#
loop_
_entity_poly.entity_id
_entity_poly.type
_entity_poly.pdbx_seq_one_letter_code
_entity_poly.pdbx_strand_id
1 'polypeptide(L)'
;IKWTYNGTHFAHTKNTYSNYGYYFLSDNAGEMMPIITSNAITGNATDIYTYPLYQVHELDTINLIDRGGVSGGGRYFYGEQFNNNQKRQFSFSTPHAVADELSSVFVDVAAYSTNTSYFQVNLNGTSNNSVYIAAFNDFHTMGVGGVLRMTGSSSANQQTLELTLQSNASGALGWLNYIEIVTPCSLQMTGSWMPIRSNVNYKTSFPVRFHLRCASSNVQIWDVTEKAAITRMPTTTQGDD
;
A
#
# COMPACT_ATOMS: atom_id res chain seq x y z
N ILE A 1 9.07 -2.85 4.53
CA ILE A 1 7.82 -2.08 4.54
C ILE A 1 6.98 -2.56 5.71
N LYS A 2 6.56 -1.63 6.55
CA LYS A 2 5.62 -1.86 7.65
C LYS A 2 4.29 -1.21 7.31
N TRP A 3 3.19 -1.90 7.57
CA TRP A 3 1.84 -1.35 7.44
C TRP A 3 1.26 -1.08 8.82
N THR A 4 0.71 0.11 9.04
CA THR A 4 0.12 0.53 10.31
C THR A 4 -1.26 1.13 10.05
N TYR A 5 -2.26 0.71 10.83
CA TYR A 5 -3.60 1.29 10.74
C TYR A 5 -3.61 2.70 11.35
N ASN A 6 -4.06 3.68 10.59
CA ASN A 6 -4.07 5.11 10.98
C ASN A 6 -5.45 5.62 11.42
N GLY A 7 -6.41 4.72 11.64
CA GLY A 7 -7.80 5.05 11.97
C GLY A 7 -8.75 5.02 10.77
N THR A 8 -8.24 5.04 9.54
CA THR A 8 -9.05 4.99 8.32
C THR A 8 -8.64 3.85 7.40
N HIS A 9 -7.35 3.65 7.21
CA HIS A 9 -6.77 2.61 6.38
C HIS A 9 -5.39 2.21 6.91
N PHE A 10 -4.82 1.13 6.38
CA PHE A 10 -3.41 0.82 6.61
C PHE A 10 -2.55 1.66 5.67
N ALA A 11 -1.65 2.44 6.24
CA ALA A 11 -0.62 3.17 5.52
C ALA A 11 0.73 2.46 5.67
N HIS A 12 1.55 2.48 4.64
CA HIS A 12 2.88 1.90 4.69
C HIS A 12 3.89 2.85 5.36
N THR A 13 4.94 2.25 5.86
CA THR A 13 6.15 2.96 6.30
C THR A 13 7.36 2.16 5.86
N LYS A 14 8.28 2.80 5.19
CA LYS A 14 9.56 2.23 4.80
C LYS A 14 10.68 2.82 5.65
N ASN A 15 11.70 2.02 5.95
CA ASN A 15 12.90 2.54 6.57
C ASN A 15 13.72 3.27 5.50
N THR A 16 13.88 4.56 5.63
CA THR A 16 14.61 5.41 4.68
C THR A 16 16.09 5.04 4.54
N TYR A 17 16.67 4.43 5.57
CA TYR A 17 18.13 4.17 5.65
C TYR A 17 18.50 2.70 5.43
N SER A 18 17.54 1.79 5.32
CA SER A 18 17.84 0.37 5.12
C SER A 18 16.67 -0.38 4.46
N ASN A 19 17.01 -1.19 3.48
CA ASN A 19 16.07 -2.15 2.87
C ASN A 19 15.94 -3.45 3.67
N TYR A 20 16.70 -3.60 4.77
CA TYR A 20 16.76 -4.83 5.57
C TYR A 20 16.14 -4.61 6.94
N GLY A 21 15.40 -5.61 7.43
CA GLY A 21 15.06 -5.80 8.82
C GLY A 21 16.00 -6.84 9.44
N TYR A 22 16.32 -6.65 10.71
CA TYR A 22 17.22 -7.56 11.43
C TYR A 22 16.47 -8.24 12.56
N TYR A 23 16.76 -9.51 12.76
CA TYR A 23 16.28 -10.33 13.86
C TYR A 23 17.49 -10.95 14.56
N PHE A 24 17.43 -11.01 15.86
CA PHE A 24 18.40 -11.75 16.66
C PHE A 24 17.85 -13.12 16.96
N LEU A 25 18.59 -14.16 16.60
CA LEU A 25 18.32 -15.52 17.00
C LEU A 25 19.28 -15.89 18.12
N SER A 26 18.76 -16.40 19.24
CA SER A 26 19.55 -16.85 20.38
C SER A 26 19.03 -18.22 20.79
N ASP A 27 19.94 -19.16 21.06
CA ASP A 27 19.66 -20.47 21.61
C ASP A 27 19.52 -20.45 23.14
N ASN A 28 19.82 -19.30 23.75
CA ASN A 28 19.89 -19.10 25.20
C ASN A 28 18.82 -18.14 25.73
N ALA A 29 17.76 -17.91 25.02
CA ALA A 29 16.82 -16.81 25.19
C ALA A 29 15.62 -17.10 26.09
N GLY A 30 15.70 -18.01 27.03
CA GLY A 30 14.61 -18.25 27.98
C GLY A 30 13.44 -19.06 27.38
N GLU A 31 12.25 -18.86 27.90
CA GLU A 31 11.07 -19.62 27.47
C GLU A 31 10.61 -19.24 26.06
N MET A 32 10.25 -20.25 25.27
CA MET A 32 9.62 -20.01 23.96
C MET A 32 8.28 -19.28 24.15
N MET A 33 8.01 -18.28 23.32
CA MET A 33 6.70 -17.67 23.28
C MET A 33 5.64 -18.72 22.87
N PRO A 34 4.66 -19.02 23.75
CA PRO A 34 3.67 -20.03 23.44
C PRO A 34 2.74 -19.54 22.32
N ILE A 35 2.46 -20.43 21.38
CA ILE A 35 1.40 -20.20 20.39
C ILE A 35 0.08 -20.57 21.04
N ILE A 36 -0.72 -19.57 21.32
CA ILE A 36 -2.03 -19.76 21.91
C ILE A 36 -3.02 -20.13 20.79
N THR A 37 -3.80 -21.17 20.99
CA THR A 37 -4.94 -21.45 20.10
C THR A 37 -6.17 -20.78 20.67
N SER A 38 -6.78 -19.88 19.89
CA SER A 38 -8.02 -19.24 20.28
C SER A 38 -9.18 -20.25 20.27
N ASN A 39 -10.13 -20.07 21.18
CA ASN A 39 -11.38 -20.81 21.15
C ASN A 39 -12.26 -20.34 19.97
N ALA A 40 -13.02 -21.25 19.38
CA ALA A 40 -14.03 -20.88 18.41
C ALA A 40 -15.09 -19.96 19.05
N ILE A 41 -15.39 -18.87 18.39
CA ILE A 41 -16.44 -17.96 18.83
C ILE A 41 -17.79 -18.58 18.45
N THR A 42 -18.64 -18.77 19.42
CA THR A 42 -20.02 -19.25 19.22
C THR A 42 -20.99 -18.06 19.19
N GLY A 43 -21.94 -18.07 18.30
CA GLY A 43 -22.96 -17.04 18.16
C GLY A 43 -22.94 -16.34 16.79
N ASN A 44 -23.69 -15.23 16.72
CA ASN A 44 -23.79 -14.47 15.48
C ASN A 44 -22.46 -13.77 15.17
N ALA A 45 -21.99 -13.95 13.95
CA ALA A 45 -20.80 -13.29 13.42
C ALA A 45 -21.13 -12.63 12.08
N THR A 46 -20.38 -11.59 11.73
CA THR A 46 -20.46 -11.00 10.39
C THR A 46 -19.56 -11.80 9.45
N ASP A 47 -20.14 -12.31 8.36
CA ASP A 47 -19.41 -13.09 7.37
C ASP A 47 -18.63 -12.18 6.41
N ILE A 48 -17.35 -12.49 6.18
CA ILE A 48 -16.42 -11.74 5.36
C ILE A 48 -15.90 -12.64 4.24
N TYR A 49 -16.11 -12.24 3.00
CA TYR A 49 -15.73 -12.98 1.79
C TYR A 49 -14.64 -12.26 0.99
N THR A 50 -14.37 -11.01 1.34
CA THR A 50 -13.40 -10.16 0.64
C THR A 50 -12.41 -9.55 1.63
N TYR A 51 -11.26 -9.12 1.12
CA TYR A 51 -10.26 -8.40 1.90
C TYR A 51 -9.64 -7.28 1.05
N PRO A 52 -9.16 -6.20 1.68
CA PRO A 52 -8.38 -5.19 0.97
C PRO A 52 -6.95 -5.69 0.74
N LEU A 53 -6.55 -5.83 -0.52
CA LEU A 53 -5.16 -6.10 -0.90
C LEU A 53 -4.40 -4.78 -0.93
N TYR A 54 -3.42 -4.62 -0.04
CA TYR A 54 -2.56 -3.45 0.05
C TYR A 54 -1.26 -3.66 -0.71
N GLN A 55 -0.96 -2.77 -1.63
CA GLN A 55 0.27 -2.79 -2.41
C GLN A 55 0.89 -1.39 -2.45
N VAL A 56 2.22 -1.33 -2.61
CA VAL A 56 2.98 -0.09 -2.70
C VAL A 56 4.06 -0.21 -3.76
N HIS A 57 4.25 0.86 -4.51
CA HIS A 57 5.41 1.11 -5.33
C HIS A 57 6.16 2.32 -4.75
N GLU A 58 7.42 2.14 -4.39
CA GLU A 58 8.27 3.17 -3.81
C GLU A 58 9.73 2.86 -4.11
N LEU A 59 10.40 3.80 -4.79
CA LEU A 59 11.84 3.78 -5.04
C LEU A 59 12.50 4.96 -4.34
N ASP A 60 13.45 4.69 -3.45
CA ASP A 60 14.20 5.71 -2.72
C ASP A 60 15.61 5.87 -3.32
N THR A 61 15.70 6.53 -4.46
CA THR A 61 16.96 6.66 -5.20
C THR A 61 17.45 8.10 -5.33
N ILE A 62 16.59 9.09 -5.16
CA ILE A 62 16.90 10.49 -5.43
C ILE A 62 16.57 11.33 -4.20
N ASN A 63 17.57 11.99 -3.64
CA ASN A 63 17.38 13.04 -2.65
C ASN A 63 17.33 14.39 -3.36
N LEU A 64 16.21 15.09 -3.28
CA LEU A 64 16.03 16.36 -4.00
C LEU A 64 16.83 17.51 -3.38
N ILE A 65 17.11 17.47 -2.09
CA ILE A 65 17.85 18.52 -1.37
C ILE A 65 19.32 18.53 -1.81
N ASP A 66 19.93 17.37 -2.02
CA ASP A 66 21.35 17.28 -2.41
C ASP A 66 21.62 17.81 -3.83
N ARG A 67 20.61 17.91 -4.67
CA ARG A 67 20.74 18.42 -6.05
C ARG A 67 21.00 19.92 -6.13
N GLY A 68 20.64 20.67 -5.10
CA GLY A 68 20.80 22.14 -5.06
C GLY A 68 22.13 22.63 -4.51
N GLY A 69 23.05 21.76 -4.16
CA GLY A 69 24.32 22.13 -3.53
C GLY A 69 24.15 22.66 -2.10
N VAL A 70 23.00 22.48 -1.51
CA VAL A 70 22.72 22.79 -0.11
C VAL A 70 23.19 21.58 0.72
N SER A 71 24.10 21.79 1.62
CA SER A 71 24.58 20.75 2.53
C SER A 71 23.49 20.37 3.52
N GLY A 72 22.98 19.17 3.43
CA GLY A 72 22.02 18.63 4.38
C GLY A 72 21.12 17.60 3.72
N GLY A 73 21.36 16.31 3.98
CA GLY A 73 20.54 15.23 3.47
C GLY A 73 19.10 15.37 3.92
N GLY A 74 18.17 15.41 2.99
CA GLY A 74 16.75 15.35 3.25
C GLY A 74 16.36 13.99 3.79
N ARG A 75 15.28 13.95 4.53
CA ARG A 75 14.71 12.72 5.08
C ARG A 75 13.91 11.93 4.04
N TYR A 76 13.50 12.60 2.95
CA TYR A 76 12.67 12.03 1.91
C TYR A 76 13.50 11.73 0.66
N PHE A 77 13.38 10.52 0.17
CA PHE A 77 13.92 10.09 -1.10
C PHE A 77 12.78 9.88 -2.08
N TYR A 78 13.07 10.13 -3.34
CA TYR A 78 12.13 9.97 -4.44
C TYR A 78 12.64 8.91 -5.43
N GLY A 79 11.72 8.37 -6.18
CA GLY A 79 12.01 7.36 -7.20
C GLY A 79 12.11 7.96 -8.60
N GLU A 80 11.16 7.63 -9.45
CA GLU A 80 11.17 7.96 -10.85
C GLU A 80 11.06 9.46 -11.11
N GLN A 81 11.99 9.96 -11.93
CA GLN A 81 11.92 11.32 -12.46
C GLN A 81 11.03 11.36 -13.70
N PHE A 82 10.27 12.45 -13.83
CA PHE A 82 9.44 12.79 -14.99
C PHE A 82 9.93 14.09 -15.61
N ASN A 83 10.02 14.10 -16.94
CA ASN A 83 10.08 15.34 -17.71
C ASN A 83 8.65 15.82 -18.00
N ASN A 84 8.52 17.09 -18.43
CA ASN A 84 7.23 17.63 -18.81
C ASN A 84 6.57 16.80 -19.92
N ASN A 85 5.29 16.51 -19.80
CA ASN A 85 4.48 15.64 -20.66
C ASN A 85 4.95 14.18 -20.70
N GLN A 86 5.89 13.76 -19.86
CA GLN A 86 6.28 12.38 -19.77
C GLN A 86 5.25 11.55 -19.01
N LYS A 87 4.90 10.43 -19.62
CA LYS A 87 3.98 9.43 -19.09
C LYS A 87 4.75 8.22 -18.57
N ARG A 88 4.32 7.68 -17.44
CA ARG A 88 4.78 6.38 -16.91
C ARG A 88 3.60 5.56 -16.44
N GLN A 89 3.73 4.25 -16.59
CA GLN A 89 2.72 3.28 -16.14
C GLN A 89 3.29 2.37 -15.05
N PHE A 90 2.45 2.08 -14.06
CA PHE A 90 2.74 1.21 -12.93
C PHE A 90 1.67 0.13 -12.87
N SER A 91 2.10 -1.12 -12.79
CA SER A 91 1.20 -2.28 -12.80
C SER A 91 1.24 -2.99 -11.45
N PHE A 92 0.06 -3.31 -10.93
CA PHE A 92 -0.13 -4.01 -9.67
C PHE A 92 -0.93 -5.29 -9.92
N SER A 93 -0.36 -6.43 -9.55
CA SER A 93 -1.07 -7.70 -9.66
C SER A 93 -2.14 -7.80 -8.57
N THR A 94 -3.39 -7.95 -8.97
CA THR A 94 -4.55 -7.99 -8.05
C THR A 94 -5.38 -9.25 -8.31
N PRO A 95 -4.82 -10.43 -8.00
CA PRO A 95 -5.53 -11.68 -8.23
C PRO A 95 -6.84 -11.70 -7.47
N HIS A 96 -7.90 -12.14 -8.13
CA HIS A 96 -9.25 -12.23 -7.58
C HIS A 96 -9.84 -10.87 -7.15
N ALA A 97 -9.43 -9.76 -7.79
CA ALA A 97 -10.07 -8.48 -7.58
C ALA A 97 -11.57 -8.58 -7.83
N VAL A 98 -12.36 -7.98 -6.95
CA VAL A 98 -13.81 -7.95 -7.10
C VAL A 98 -14.16 -6.95 -8.19
N ALA A 99 -14.84 -7.43 -9.23
CA ALA A 99 -15.28 -6.57 -10.32
C ALA A 99 -16.23 -5.48 -9.79
N ASP A 100 -16.14 -4.30 -10.37
CA ASP A 100 -16.98 -3.14 -10.08
C ASP A 100 -16.85 -2.56 -8.65
N GLU A 101 -16.02 -3.13 -7.78
CA GLU A 101 -15.65 -2.49 -6.53
C GLU A 101 -14.57 -1.42 -6.75
N LEU A 102 -14.51 -0.43 -5.84
CA LEU A 102 -13.59 0.68 -5.96
C LEU A 102 -12.25 0.37 -5.30
N SER A 103 -11.18 0.49 -6.07
CA SER A 103 -9.82 0.59 -5.53
C SER A 103 -9.57 1.99 -4.99
N SER A 104 -8.87 2.10 -3.86
CA SER A 104 -8.34 3.37 -3.37
C SER A 104 -6.89 3.52 -3.77
N VAL A 105 -6.52 4.71 -4.25
CA VAL A 105 -5.15 5.03 -4.67
C VAL A 105 -4.67 6.25 -3.91
N PHE A 106 -3.44 6.20 -3.43
CA PHE A 106 -2.71 7.32 -2.84
C PHE A 106 -1.43 7.52 -3.65
N VAL A 107 -1.20 8.75 -4.08
CA VAL A 107 -0.01 9.12 -4.85
C VAL A 107 0.65 10.30 -4.18
N ASP A 108 1.92 10.16 -3.87
CA ASP A 108 2.77 11.23 -3.33
C ASP A 108 3.85 11.57 -4.35
N VAL A 109 3.93 12.83 -4.73
CA VAL A 109 4.82 13.34 -5.79
C VAL A 109 5.43 14.67 -5.39
N ALA A 110 6.51 15.05 -6.07
CA ALA A 110 7.06 16.40 -6.02
C ALA A 110 7.33 16.91 -7.44
N ALA A 111 7.34 18.23 -7.60
CA ALA A 111 7.71 18.86 -8.85
C ALA A 111 8.56 20.12 -8.63
N TYR A 112 9.44 20.39 -9.59
CA TYR A 112 10.16 21.63 -9.78
C TYR A 112 9.66 22.29 -11.05
N SER A 113 9.03 23.45 -10.92
CA SER A 113 8.50 24.21 -12.05
C SER A 113 8.30 25.67 -11.67
N THR A 114 8.68 26.57 -12.53
CA THR A 114 8.43 28.03 -12.36
C THR A 114 6.95 28.41 -12.52
N ASN A 115 6.16 27.51 -13.08
CA ASN A 115 4.70 27.65 -13.17
C ASN A 115 4.03 26.52 -12.39
N THR A 116 2.79 26.73 -12.00
CA THR A 116 1.97 25.63 -11.46
C THR A 116 2.03 24.43 -12.38
N SER A 117 2.24 23.27 -11.80
CA SER A 117 2.28 21.98 -12.48
C SER A 117 1.27 21.03 -11.85
N TYR A 118 1.02 19.94 -12.50
CA TYR A 118 0.20 18.87 -11.95
C TYR A 118 0.60 17.51 -12.50
N PHE A 119 0.41 16.50 -11.68
CA PHE A 119 0.44 15.12 -12.14
C PHE A 119 -0.99 14.67 -12.46
N GLN A 120 -1.21 14.32 -13.71
CA GLN A 120 -2.41 13.60 -14.10
C GLN A 120 -2.29 12.16 -13.69
N VAL A 121 -3.28 11.65 -12.97
CA VAL A 121 -3.33 10.29 -12.43
C VAL A 121 -4.53 9.58 -13.04
N ASN A 122 -4.27 8.50 -13.75
CA ASN A 122 -5.31 7.70 -14.39
C ASN A 122 -5.23 6.26 -13.90
N LEU A 123 -6.33 5.73 -13.40
CA LEU A 123 -6.46 4.33 -12.98
C LEU A 123 -7.27 3.56 -14.02
N ASN A 124 -6.69 2.51 -14.58
CA ASN A 124 -7.31 1.58 -15.52
C ASN A 124 -7.92 2.25 -16.77
N GLY A 125 -7.45 3.44 -17.14
CA GLY A 125 -7.99 4.19 -18.27
C GLY A 125 -9.36 4.85 -18.04
N THR A 126 -9.97 4.68 -16.89
CA THR A 126 -11.36 5.10 -16.62
C THR A 126 -11.48 6.21 -15.60
N SER A 127 -10.59 6.28 -14.63
CA SER A 127 -10.59 7.29 -13.57
C SER A 127 -9.45 8.27 -13.78
N ASN A 128 -9.76 9.56 -13.87
CA ASN A 128 -8.80 10.61 -14.14
C ASN A 128 -8.87 11.69 -13.05
N ASN A 129 -7.75 11.93 -12.39
CA ASN A 129 -7.60 12.92 -11.33
C ASN A 129 -6.26 13.65 -11.49
N SER A 130 -6.06 14.72 -10.73
CA SER A 130 -4.84 15.51 -10.80
C SER A 130 -4.35 15.92 -9.42
N VAL A 131 -3.04 15.80 -9.19
CA VAL A 131 -2.33 16.41 -8.08
C VAL A 131 -1.78 17.74 -8.55
N TYR A 132 -2.26 18.85 -7.99
CA TYR A 132 -1.75 20.18 -8.29
C TYR A 132 -0.56 20.51 -7.38
N ILE A 133 0.48 21.08 -7.98
CA ILE A 133 1.69 21.47 -7.30
C ILE A 133 1.97 22.94 -7.60
N ALA A 134 2.15 23.72 -6.54
CA ALA A 134 2.40 25.16 -6.67
C ALA A 134 3.68 25.45 -7.46
N ALA A 135 3.73 26.60 -8.11
CA ALA A 135 4.95 27.10 -8.73
C ALA A 135 6.05 27.26 -7.70
N PHE A 136 7.26 27.02 -8.15
CA PHE A 136 8.45 27.06 -7.36
C PHE A 136 9.29 28.31 -7.68
N ASN A 137 9.66 29.09 -6.68
CA ASN A 137 10.39 30.35 -6.83
C ASN A 137 11.64 30.47 -5.96
N ASP A 138 12.10 29.37 -5.33
CA ASP A 138 13.22 29.41 -4.40
C ASP A 138 14.40 28.56 -4.92
N PHE A 139 15.60 29.12 -4.93
CA PHE A 139 16.83 28.44 -5.36
C PHE A 139 17.30 27.34 -4.39
N HIS A 140 16.77 27.31 -3.18
CA HIS A 140 17.22 26.42 -2.12
C HIS A 140 16.36 25.16 -1.96
N THR A 141 15.18 25.11 -2.56
CA THR A 141 14.27 23.96 -2.51
C THR A 141 14.21 23.30 -3.89
N MET A 142 14.37 22.01 -4.02
CA MET A 142 14.40 21.32 -5.32
C MET A 142 13.08 20.69 -5.73
N GLY A 143 12.01 20.95 -5.01
CA GLY A 143 10.67 20.50 -5.36
C GLY A 143 9.65 20.84 -4.30
N VAL A 144 8.41 20.93 -4.72
CA VAL A 144 7.23 21.10 -3.86
C VAL A 144 6.41 19.82 -3.94
N GLY A 145 6.05 19.27 -2.79
CA GLY A 145 5.28 18.03 -2.71
C GLY A 145 3.79 18.23 -2.93
N GLY A 146 3.13 17.20 -3.39
CA GLY A 146 1.69 17.09 -3.48
C GLY A 146 1.22 15.67 -3.27
N VAL A 147 0.06 15.49 -2.63
CA VAL A 147 -0.54 14.19 -2.36
C VAL A 147 -1.95 14.13 -2.95
N LEU A 148 -2.25 13.02 -3.61
CA LEU A 148 -3.59 12.71 -4.11
C LEU A 148 -4.12 11.47 -3.44
N ARG A 149 -5.40 11.52 -3.07
CA ARG A 149 -6.21 10.35 -2.77
C ARG A 149 -7.35 10.28 -3.77
N MET A 150 -7.49 9.16 -4.46
CA MET A 150 -8.58 8.92 -5.41
C MET A 150 -9.15 7.51 -5.25
N THR A 151 -10.32 7.31 -5.83
CA THR A 151 -10.91 5.97 -6.01
C THR A 151 -11.25 5.77 -7.48
N GLY A 152 -11.21 4.52 -7.92
CA GLY A 152 -11.59 4.14 -9.28
C GLY A 152 -11.95 2.65 -9.34
N SER A 153 -12.65 2.26 -10.40
CA SER A 153 -13.09 0.87 -10.57
C SER A 153 -11.90 -0.08 -10.62
N SER A 154 -12.04 -1.21 -9.94
CA SER A 154 -11.08 -2.30 -10.01
C SER A 154 -11.13 -2.98 -11.37
N SER A 155 -9.98 -3.39 -11.88
CA SER A 155 -9.85 -4.26 -13.03
C SER A 155 -9.49 -5.67 -12.57
N ALA A 156 -9.97 -6.68 -13.29
CA ALA A 156 -9.69 -8.07 -12.94
C ALA A 156 -8.18 -8.37 -13.03
N ASN A 157 -7.64 -9.01 -12.00
CA ASN A 157 -6.28 -9.54 -11.89
C ASN A 157 -5.12 -8.53 -12.00
N GLN A 158 -5.35 -7.30 -12.43
CA GLN A 158 -4.30 -6.29 -12.56
C GLN A 158 -4.90 -4.89 -12.49
N GLN A 159 -4.23 -3.99 -11.77
CA GLN A 159 -4.51 -2.56 -11.81
C GLN A 159 -3.35 -1.87 -12.52
N THR A 160 -3.67 -0.92 -13.40
CA THR A 160 -2.68 -0.08 -14.08
C THR A 160 -2.89 1.36 -13.73
N LEU A 161 -1.89 1.98 -13.09
CA LEU A 161 -1.86 3.39 -12.80
C LEU A 161 -0.94 4.10 -13.77
N GLU A 162 -1.44 5.15 -14.41
CA GLU A 162 -0.67 5.99 -15.30
C GLU A 162 -0.49 7.38 -14.67
N LEU A 163 0.74 7.85 -14.62
CA LEU A 163 1.11 9.19 -14.18
C LEU A 163 1.69 9.99 -15.34
N THR A 164 1.27 11.25 -15.48
CA THR A 164 1.81 12.18 -16.46
C THR A 164 2.06 13.54 -15.82
N LEU A 165 3.31 14.02 -15.81
CA LEU A 165 3.62 15.39 -15.39
C LEU A 165 3.20 16.37 -16.49
N GLN A 166 2.51 17.45 -16.12
CA GLN A 166 2.13 18.53 -17.02
C GLN A 166 2.43 19.89 -16.39
N SER A 167 3.05 20.77 -17.19
CA SER A 167 3.34 22.15 -16.83
C SER A 167 3.48 23.01 -18.09
N ASN A 168 3.18 24.29 -17.96
CA ASN A 168 3.46 25.28 -19.00
C ASN A 168 4.94 25.75 -19.01
N ALA A 169 5.74 25.34 -18.03
CA ALA A 169 7.16 25.60 -18.00
C ALA A 169 7.93 24.50 -18.74
N SER A 170 8.74 24.88 -19.73
CA SER A 170 9.47 23.93 -20.58
C SER A 170 10.50 23.08 -19.82
N GLY A 171 11.03 23.59 -18.70
CA GLY A 171 12.01 22.89 -17.86
C GLY A 171 11.42 22.19 -16.65
N ALA A 172 10.11 21.97 -16.60
CA ALA A 172 9.48 21.30 -15.46
C ALA A 172 9.98 19.87 -15.30
N LEU A 173 10.29 19.50 -14.06
CA LEU A 173 10.67 18.18 -13.63
C LEU A 173 9.74 17.72 -12.52
N GLY A 174 9.51 16.43 -12.44
CA GLY A 174 8.73 15.82 -11.36
C GLY A 174 9.35 14.53 -10.86
N TRP A 175 8.94 14.10 -9.69
CA TRP A 175 9.40 12.88 -9.06
C TRP A 175 8.26 12.19 -8.32
N LEU A 176 8.24 10.88 -8.42
CA LEU A 176 7.35 10.03 -7.64
C LEU A 176 8.01 9.71 -6.30
N ASN A 177 7.31 9.93 -5.18
CA ASN A 177 7.67 9.39 -3.89
C ASN A 177 7.15 7.96 -3.78
N TYR A 178 5.83 7.80 -3.76
CA TYR A 178 5.22 6.48 -3.74
C TYR A 178 3.81 6.46 -4.37
N ILE A 179 3.38 5.25 -4.69
CA ILE A 179 1.99 4.90 -5.00
C ILE A 179 1.57 3.83 -4.02
N GLU A 180 0.52 4.06 -3.24
CA GLU A 180 -0.21 3.00 -2.55
C GLU A 180 -1.50 2.70 -3.30
N ILE A 181 -1.82 1.43 -3.45
CA ILE A 181 -3.10 0.97 -3.99
C ILE A 181 -3.72 -0.06 -3.08
N VAL A 182 -5.02 0.08 -2.84
CA VAL A 182 -5.82 -0.83 -2.03
C VAL A 182 -6.96 -1.34 -2.89
N THR A 183 -6.90 -2.60 -3.24
CA THR A 183 -7.89 -3.24 -4.12
C THR A 183 -8.71 -4.26 -3.35
N PRO A 184 -10.06 -4.18 -3.38
CA PRO A 184 -10.91 -5.24 -2.84
C PRO A 184 -10.72 -6.54 -3.63
N CYS A 185 -10.36 -7.61 -2.95
CA CYS A 185 -10.15 -8.93 -3.53
C CYS A 185 -10.97 -9.99 -2.80
N SER A 186 -11.42 -11.01 -3.49
CA SER A 186 -12.03 -12.18 -2.87
C SER A 186 -11.02 -12.87 -1.95
N LEU A 187 -11.48 -13.37 -0.81
CA LEU A 187 -10.68 -14.14 0.12
C LEU A 187 -10.37 -15.52 -0.47
N GLN A 188 -9.44 -15.53 -1.42
CA GLN A 188 -8.95 -16.73 -2.07
C GLN A 188 -7.43 -16.78 -2.00
N MET A 189 -6.91 -17.91 -1.53
CA MET A 189 -5.48 -18.08 -1.35
C MET A 189 -4.76 -18.21 -2.71
N THR A 190 -3.69 -17.45 -2.92
CA THR A 190 -2.95 -17.39 -4.19
C THR A 190 -1.56 -18.01 -4.12
N GLY A 191 -1.18 -18.59 -3.01
CA GLY A 191 0.15 -19.18 -2.83
C GLY A 191 0.24 -19.95 -1.53
N SER A 192 1.46 -20.21 -1.08
CA SER A 192 1.72 -20.94 0.18
C SER A 192 1.43 -20.09 1.42
N TRP A 193 1.36 -18.78 1.30
CA TRP A 193 0.99 -17.87 2.38
C TRP A 193 0.33 -16.61 1.83
N MET A 194 -0.54 -15.99 2.63
CA MET A 194 -1.26 -14.78 2.25
C MET A 194 -1.46 -13.87 3.47
N PRO A 195 -0.94 -12.63 3.45
CA PRO A 195 -1.20 -11.67 4.52
C PRO A 195 -2.58 -11.02 4.32
N ILE A 196 -3.41 -11.09 5.33
CA ILE A 196 -4.72 -10.43 5.36
C ILE A 196 -4.64 -9.25 6.33
N ARG A 197 -4.91 -8.04 5.83
CA ARG A 197 -5.01 -6.82 6.64
C ARG A 197 -6.44 -6.34 6.57
N SER A 198 -7.24 -6.68 7.55
CA SER A 198 -8.64 -6.26 7.61
C SER A 198 -8.82 -5.15 8.62
N ASN A 199 -9.58 -4.12 8.23
CA ASN A 199 -10.00 -3.07 9.15
C ASN A 199 -11.41 -3.31 9.71
N VAL A 200 -12.02 -4.45 9.39
CA VAL A 200 -13.39 -4.78 9.84
C VAL A 200 -13.45 -4.85 11.37
N ASN A 201 -12.47 -5.47 12.01
CA ASN A 201 -12.40 -5.59 13.46
C ASN A 201 -12.32 -4.24 14.19
N TYR A 202 -11.85 -3.19 13.52
CA TYR A 202 -11.83 -1.83 14.06
C TYR A 202 -13.15 -1.08 13.89
N LYS A 203 -14.05 -1.62 13.05
CA LYS A 203 -15.33 -0.98 12.71
C LYS A 203 -16.55 -1.66 13.34
N THR A 204 -16.41 -2.89 13.81
CA THR A 204 -17.50 -3.66 14.39
C THR A 204 -17.17 -4.11 15.80
N SER A 205 -18.15 -4.10 16.69
CA SER A 205 -18.07 -4.69 18.03
C SER A 205 -18.49 -6.17 18.05
N PHE A 206 -18.88 -6.73 16.89
CA PHE A 206 -19.31 -8.10 16.75
C PHE A 206 -18.18 -8.99 16.22
N PRO A 207 -18.19 -10.29 16.55
CA PRO A 207 -17.29 -11.26 15.95
C PRO A 207 -17.40 -11.28 14.43
N VAL A 208 -16.28 -11.52 13.75
CA VAL A 208 -16.23 -11.68 12.29
C VAL A 208 -15.79 -13.08 11.93
N ARG A 209 -16.36 -13.62 10.85
CA ARG A 209 -15.99 -14.91 10.28
C ARG A 209 -15.45 -14.69 8.88
N PHE A 210 -14.19 -15.07 8.66
CA PHE A 210 -13.58 -15.00 7.34
C PHE A 210 -13.80 -16.31 6.59
N HIS A 211 -14.34 -16.22 5.38
CA HIS A 211 -14.50 -17.32 4.46
C HIS A 211 -13.35 -17.35 3.46
N LEU A 212 -12.35 -18.17 3.73
CA LEU A 212 -11.16 -18.30 2.90
C LEU A 212 -11.30 -19.49 1.96
N ARG A 213 -11.23 -19.28 0.65
CA ARG A 213 -11.08 -20.32 -0.36
C ARG A 213 -9.61 -20.73 -0.46
N CYS A 214 -9.34 -22.00 -0.29
CA CYS A 214 -7.98 -22.55 -0.37
C CYS A 214 -7.98 -23.95 -0.96
N ALA A 215 -6.90 -24.29 -1.65
CA ALA A 215 -6.75 -25.61 -2.30
C ALA A 215 -6.33 -26.73 -1.33
N SER A 216 -6.11 -26.45 -0.05
CA SER A 216 -5.62 -27.40 0.93
C SER A 216 -6.38 -27.29 2.24
N SER A 217 -6.78 -28.44 2.79
CA SER A 217 -7.38 -28.53 4.12
C SER A 217 -6.38 -28.27 5.28
N ASN A 218 -5.08 -28.19 4.99
CA ASN A 218 -4.02 -28.02 6.00
C ASN A 218 -3.62 -26.56 6.21
N VAL A 219 -4.45 -25.59 5.80
CA VAL A 219 -4.19 -24.18 5.99
C VAL A 219 -4.28 -23.83 7.47
N GLN A 220 -3.28 -23.07 7.94
CA GLN A 220 -3.27 -22.53 9.30
C GLN A 220 -3.48 -21.02 9.22
N ILE A 221 -4.34 -20.50 10.07
CA ILE A 221 -4.63 -19.07 10.19
C ILE A 221 -4.02 -18.54 11.49
N TRP A 222 -3.26 -17.46 11.38
CA TRP A 222 -2.56 -16.85 12.51
C TRP A 222 -2.94 -15.40 12.63
N ASP A 223 -3.39 -15.00 13.81
CA ASP A 223 -3.50 -13.59 14.17
C ASP A 223 -2.13 -13.11 14.66
N VAL A 224 -1.53 -12.22 13.92
CA VAL A 224 -0.22 -11.62 14.17
C VAL A 224 -0.33 -10.12 14.48
N THR A 225 -1.51 -9.64 14.83
CA THR A 225 -1.77 -8.24 15.16
C THR A 225 -0.89 -7.81 16.34
N GLU A 226 -0.84 -8.63 17.38
CA GLU A 226 0.01 -8.41 18.54
C GLU A 226 1.27 -9.27 18.44
N LYS A 227 2.41 -8.64 18.20
CA LYS A 227 3.70 -9.34 17.98
C LYS A 227 4.13 -10.22 19.17
N ALA A 228 3.75 -9.85 20.37
CA ALA A 228 4.06 -10.59 21.60
C ALA A 228 3.02 -11.65 21.97
N ALA A 229 1.93 -11.78 21.20
CA ALA A 229 0.83 -12.67 21.48
C ALA A 229 0.22 -13.24 20.20
N ILE A 230 1.04 -13.96 19.43
CA ILE A 230 0.60 -14.61 18.18
C ILE A 230 -0.40 -15.72 18.54
N THR A 231 -1.56 -15.67 17.90
CA THR A 231 -2.65 -16.61 18.17
C THR A 231 -3.00 -17.43 16.94
N ARG A 232 -3.09 -18.73 17.07
CA ARG A 232 -3.63 -19.61 16.05
C ARG A 232 -5.16 -19.56 16.11
N MET A 233 -5.77 -19.20 14.99
CA MET A 233 -7.23 -19.09 14.88
C MET A 233 -7.86 -20.47 14.62
N PRO A 234 -9.02 -20.76 15.22
CA PRO A 234 -9.77 -21.96 14.92
C PRO A 234 -10.32 -21.88 13.49
N THR A 235 -10.28 -23.01 12.80
CA THR A 235 -10.79 -23.16 11.45
C THR A 235 -11.77 -24.30 11.36
N THR A 236 -12.81 -24.15 10.54
CA THR A 236 -13.70 -25.24 10.15
C THR A 236 -13.66 -25.36 8.64
N THR A 237 -13.51 -26.58 8.13
CA THR A 237 -13.59 -26.85 6.70
C THR A 237 -15.05 -27.07 6.32
N GLN A 238 -15.54 -26.32 5.35
CA GLN A 238 -16.79 -26.60 4.65
C GLN A 238 -16.41 -27.27 3.34
N GLY A 239 -17.14 -28.32 2.93
CA GLY A 239 -16.82 -29.11 1.74
C GLY A 239 -16.73 -28.29 0.46
N ASP A 240 -16.25 -28.95 -0.59
CA ASP A 240 -15.92 -28.36 -1.89
C ASP A 240 -17.13 -27.65 -2.52
N ASP A 241 -17.18 -26.33 -2.42
CA ASP A 241 -18.00 -25.43 -3.25
C ASP A 241 -17.10 -24.35 -3.88
#